data_dbc9366958f71525b06eb048520357eb
#
_entry.id   dbc9366958f71525b06eb048520357eb
#
_cell.length_a   1.000
_cell.length_b   1.000
_cell.length_c   1.000
_cell.angle_alpha   90.00
_cell.angle_beta   90.00
_cell.angle_gamma   90.00
#
_symmetry.space_group_name_H-M   'P 1'
#
loop_
_entity.id
_entity.type
_entity.pdbx_description
1 polymer ?
#
loop_
_entity_poly.entity_id
_entity_poly.type
_entity_poly.pdbx_seq_one_letter_code
_entity_poly.pdbx_strand_id
1 'polypeptide(L)'
;MKWFDKTVSQRQEDVLRLLKKYPDKIPIYITGQNITLNKFLLPYDITQAQLMYTLREKIALSPTESIFLFFGKRREMMPSNMMIREIYDKLKEEDDMLYAVYSKENTFG
;
A
#
# COMPACT_ATOMS: atom_id res chain seq x y z
N MET A 1 17.32 5.82 10.51
CA MET A 1 16.99 6.65 9.33
C MET A 1 15.56 6.36 8.89
N LYS A 2 14.75 7.40 8.78
CA LYS A 2 13.36 7.24 8.34
C LYS A 2 13.31 6.91 6.85
N TRP A 3 12.23 6.27 6.42
CA TRP A 3 12.09 5.79 5.05
C TRP A 3 12.34 6.88 4.02
N PHE A 4 11.68 8.04 4.18
CA PHE A 4 11.81 9.12 3.20
C PHE A 4 13.08 9.97 3.36
N ASP A 5 13.90 9.71 4.37
CA ASP A 5 15.25 10.30 4.48
C ASP A 5 16.24 9.58 3.56
N LYS A 6 15.89 8.40 3.10
CA LYS A 6 16.73 7.63 2.17
C LYS A 6 16.54 8.13 0.74
N THR A 7 17.58 7.98 -0.06
CA THR A 7 17.49 8.26 -1.49
C THR A 7 16.62 7.19 -2.17
N VAL A 8 16.18 7.47 -3.40
CA VAL A 8 15.45 6.49 -4.21
C VAL A 8 16.27 5.21 -4.34
N SER A 9 17.57 5.32 -4.62
CA SER A 9 18.45 4.14 -4.75
C SER A 9 18.52 3.33 -3.48
N GLN A 10 18.62 3.98 -2.32
CA GLN A 10 18.67 3.30 -1.05
C GLN A 10 17.36 2.57 -0.75
N ARG A 11 16.23 3.22 -1.03
CA ARG A 11 14.93 2.60 -0.87
C ARG A 11 14.76 1.40 -1.79
N GLN A 12 15.18 1.55 -3.05
CA GLN A 12 15.10 0.45 -4.02
C GLN A 12 15.94 -0.74 -3.58
N GLU A 13 17.14 -0.50 -3.07
CA GLU A 13 17.98 -1.58 -2.54
C GLU A 13 17.27 -2.34 -1.42
N ASP A 14 16.64 -1.61 -0.51
CA ASP A 14 15.90 -2.22 0.60
C ASP A 14 14.72 -3.05 0.07
N VAL A 15 13.97 -2.53 -0.90
CA VAL A 15 12.83 -3.23 -1.48
C VAL A 15 13.28 -4.48 -2.22
N LEU A 16 14.32 -4.39 -3.03
CA LEU A 16 14.83 -5.54 -3.78
C LEU A 16 15.35 -6.64 -2.85
N ARG A 17 15.94 -6.26 -1.73
CA ARG A 17 16.38 -7.21 -0.72
C ARG A 17 15.18 -7.94 -0.10
N LEU A 18 14.10 -7.21 0.18
CA LEU A 18 12.86 -7.80 0.69
C LEU A 18 12.23 -8.75 -0.33
N LEU A 19 12.19 -8.34 -1.60
CA LEU A 19 11.62 -9.17 -2.66
C LEU A 19 12.43 -10.44 -2.91
N LYS A 20 13.75 -10.36 -2.74
CA LYS A 20 14.60 -11.53 -2.85
C LYS A 20 14.33 -12.52 -1.72
N LYS A 21 14.11 -12.01 -0.51
CA LYS A 21 13.83 -12.82 0.68
C LYS A 21 12.39 -13.35 0.68
N TYR A 22 11.45 -12.56 0.18
CA TYR A 22 10.02 -12.89 0.17
C TYR A 22 9.44 -12.68 -1.24
N PRO A 23 9.77 -13.60 -2.18
CA PRO A 23 9.40 -13.39 -3.59
C PRO A 23 7.91 -13.46 -3.87
N ASP A 24 7.12 -13.98 -2.94
CA ASP A 24 5.66 -14.09 -3.05
C ASP A 24 4.93 -12.96 -2.31
N LYS A 25 5.64 -11.90 -1.94
CA LYS A 25 5.05 -10.77 -1.23
C LYS A 25 5.14 -9.50 -2.07
N ILE A 26 4.23 -8.58 -1.77
CA ILE A 26 4.17 -7.27 -2.40
C ILE A 26 4.49 -6.21 -1.34
N PRO A 27 5.51 -5.38 -1.54
CA PRO A 27 5.82 -4.32 -0.59
C PRO A 27 4.93 -3.11 -0.85
N ILE A 28 4.27 -2.62 0.20
CA ILE A 28 3.40 -1.47 0.11
C ILE A 28 3.67 -0.52 1.29
N TYR A 29 3.60 0.78 1.02
CA TYR A 29 3.72 1.83 2.02
C TYR A 29 2.38 2.56 2.08
N ILE A 30 1.70 2.51 3.22
CA ILE A 30 0.36 3.07 3.38
C ILE A 30 0.42 4.22 4.36
N THR A 31 -0.15 5.36 3.97
CA THR A 31 -0.28 6.53 4.83
C THR A 31 -1.76 6.83 5.07
N GLY A 32 -2.04 7.54 6.17
CA GLY A 32 -3.38 7.92 6.55
C GLY A 32 -3.43 8.19 8.06
N GLN A 33 -4.59 8.63 8.54
CA GLN A 33 -4.75 8.90 9.97
C GLN A 33 -4.75 7.61 10.77
N ASN A 34 -4.17 7.66 11.98
CA ASN A 34 -4.17 6.57 12.95
C ASN A 34 -3.43 5.31 12.48
N ILE A 35 -2.56 5.44 11.50
CA ILE A 35 -1.71 4.35 11.06
C ILE A 35 -0.31 4.59 11.61
N THR A 36 0.18 3.67 12.41
CA THR A 36 1.49 3.78 13.06
C THR A 36 2.57 2.98 12.35
N LEU A 37 2.18 1.90 11.68
CA LEU A 37 3.08 1.07 10.91
C LEU A 37 2.71 1.22 9.45
N ASN A 38 3.60 1.80 8.66
CA ASN A 38 3.30 2.19 7.28
C ASN A 38 3.71 1.14 6.25
N LYS A 39 4.79 0.38 6.51
CA LYS A 39 5.31 -0.58 5.54
C LYS A 39 4.74 -1.96 5.80
N PHE A 40 4.22 -2.59 4.74
CA PHE A 40 3.63 -3.92 4.82
C PHE A 40 4.18 -4.80 3.71
N LEU A 41 4.28 -6.08 3.98
CA LEU A 41 4.49 -7.11 2.96
C LEU A 41 3.20 -7.90 2.85
N LEU A 42 2.54 -7.78 1.71
CA LEU A 42 1.24 -8.40 1.47
C LEU A 42 1.40 -9.65 0.61
N PRO A 43 0.58 -10.68 0.82
CA PRO A 43 0.53 -11.80 -0.12
C PRO A 43 0.19 -11.28 -1.52
N TYR A 44 0.89 -11.78 -2.54
CA TYR A 44 0.68 -11.29 -3.90
C TYR A 44 -0.68 -11.69 -4.47
N ASP A 45 -1.32 -12.69 -3.90
CA ASP A 45 -2.57 -13.28 -4.39
C ASP A 45 -3.83 -12.77 -3.70
N ILE A 46 -3.75 -11.61 -3.03
CA ILE A 46 -4.94 -10.99 -2.45
C ILE A 46 -5.48 -9.88 -3.35
N THR A 47 -6.78 -9.60 -3.20
CA THR A 47 -7.44 -8.50 -3.90
C THR A 47 -7.35 -7.22 -3.09
N GLN A 48 -7.67 -6.10 -3.75
CA GLN A 48 -7.79 -4.81 -3.07
C GLN A 48 -8.83 -4.87 -1.94
N ALA A 49 -9.95 -5.56 -2.16
CA ALA A 49 -10.99 -5.71 -1.15
C ALA A 49 -10.47 -6.41 0.11
N GLN A 50 -9.65 -7.46 -0.08
CA GLN A 50 -9.04 -8.16 1.05
C GLN A 50 -8.05 -7.30 1.80
N LEU A 51 -7.27 -6.48 1.10
CA LEU A 51 -6.39 -5.51 1.72
C LEU A 51 -7.19 -4.51 2.56
N MET A 52 -8.29 -3.98 2.00
CA MET A 52 -9.14 -3.05 2.73
C MET A 52 -9.72 -3.67 3.99
N TYR A 53 -10.13 -4.92 3.93
CA TYR A 53 -10.64 -5.64 5.10
C TYR A 53 -9.58 -5.73 6.20
N THR A 54 -8.36 -6.14 5.83
CA THR A 54 -7.25 -6.23 6.77
C THR A 54 -6.91 -4.87 7.37
N LEU A 55 -6.90 -3.84 6.55
CA LEU A 55 -6.59 -2.49 6.99
C LEU A 55 -7.63 -1.95 7.97
N ARG A 56 -8.91 -2.22 7.72
CA ARG A 56 -9.98 -1.82 8.63
C ARG A 56 -9.79 -2.40 10.02
N GLU A 57 -9.35 -3.65 10.11
CA GLU A 57 -9.07 -4.27 11.41
C GLU A 57 -7.91 -3.58 12.13
N LYS A 58 -6.86 -3.21 11.38
CA LYS A 58 -5.66 -2.61 11.96
C LYS A 58 -5.86 -1.18 12.45
N ILE A 59 -6.75 -0.42 11.81
CA ILE A 59 -6.99 0.98 12.19
C ILE A 59 -8.23 1.15 13.06
N ALA A 60 -8.84 0.06 13.48
CA ALA A 60 -9.94 0.05 14.45
C ALA A 60 -11.09 0.98 14.07
N LEU A 61 -11.54 0.90 12.82
CA LEU A 61 -12.70 1.66 12.35
C LEU A 61 -13.99 1.11 12.96
N SER A 62 -14.96 2.00 13.19
CA SER A 62 -16.30 1.56 13.55
C SER A 62 -16.96 0.87 12.34
N PRO A 63 -17.96 -0.01 12.56
CA PRO A 63 -18.63 -0.70 11.47
C PRO A 63 -19.31 0.22 10.46
N THR A 64 -19.64 1.45 10.85
CA THR A 64 -20.34 2.41 9.99
C THR A 64 -19.38 3.30 9.20
N GLU A 65 -18.10 3.31 9.54
CA GLU A 65 -17.11 4.12 8.82
C GLU A 65 -16.66 3.41 7.55
N SER A 66 -16.55 4.18 6.48
CA SER A 66 -15.98 3.69 5.20
C SER A 66 -14.57 4.18 5.06
N ILE A 67 -13.75 3.42 4.32
CA ILE A 67 -12.43 3.88 3.91
C ILE A 67 -12.31 3.75 2.40
N PHE A 68 -11.44 4.61 1.86
CA PHE A 68 -11.09 4.62 0.44
C PHE A 68 -9.58 4.50 0.33
N LEU A 69 -9.10 3.69 -0.59
CA LEU A 69 -7.68 3.56 -0.90
C LEU A 69 -7.37 4.21 -2.23
N PHE A 70 -6.32 5.00 -2.24
CA PHE A 70 -5.82 5.69 -3.43
C PHE A 70 -4.37 5.27 -3.63
N PHE A 71 -4.03 4.86 -4.85
CA PHE A 71 -2.73 4.26 -5.16
C PHE A 71 -1.92 5.13 -6.10
N GLY A 72 -0.62 5.15 -5.89
CA GLY A 72 0.33 5.80 -6.79
C GLY A 72 0.37 7.30 -6.65
N LYS A 73 1.18 7.93 -7.49
CA LYS A 73 1.39 9.39 -7.46
C LYS A 73 0.14 10.17 -7.82
N ARG A 74 -0.71 9.62 -8.67
CA ARG A 74 -1.95 10.28 -9.11
C ARG A 74 -3.13 10.00 -8.20
N ARG A 75 -2.93 9.23 -7.14
CA ARG A 75 -3.98 8.86 -6.19
C ARG A 75 -5.20 8.27 -6.88
N GLU A 76 -4.96 7.18 -7.59
CA GLU A 76 -6.00 6.49 -8.36
C GLU A 76 -6.72 5.46 -7.50
N MET A 77 -8.03 5.39 -7.65
CA MET A 77 -8.82 4.30 -7.09
C MET A 77 -8.79 3.11 -8.05
N MET A 78 -8.64 1.91 -7.48
CA MET A 78 -8.63 0.68 -8.26
C MET A 78 -9.87 -0.15 -7.96
N PRO A 79 -10.33 -0.99 -8.90
CA PRO A 79 -11.46 -1.88 -8.63
C PRO A 79 -11.20 -2.80 -7.44
N SER A 80 -12.22 -3.05 -6.65
CA SER A 80 -12.09 -3.85 -5.43
C SER A 80 -11.65 -5.29 -5.70
N ASN A 81 -11.99 -5.82 -6.86
CA ASN A 81 -11.60 -7.19 -7.26
C ASN A 81 -10.23 -7.27 -7.94
N MET A 82 -9.56 -6.15 -8.12
CA MET A 82 -8.23 -6.14 -8.73
C MET A 82 -7.21 -6.73 -7.76
N MET A 83 -6.33 -7.57 -8.29
CA MET A 83 -5.29 -8.19 -7.48
C MET A 83 -4.22 -7.15 -7.10
N ILE A 84 -3.71 -7.24 -5.89
CA ILE A 84 -2.66 -6.33 -5.43
C ILE A 84 -1.42 -6.41 -6.32
N ARG A 85 -1.07 -7.60 -6.82
CA ARG A 85 0.07 -7.74 -7.74
C ARG A 85 -0.12 -6.94 -9.03
N GLU A 86 -1.37 -6.86 -9.52
CA GLU A 86 -1.67 -6.07 -10.73
C GLU A 86 -1.54 -4.58 -10.45
N ILE A 87 -2.02 -4.12 -9.28
CA ILE A 87 -1.86 -2.74 -8.87
C ILE A 87 -0.39 -2.40 -8.72
N TYR A 88 0.38 -3.29 -8.11
CA TYR A 88 1.82 -3.12 -7.92
C TYR A 88 2.54 -2.96 -9.27
N ASP A 89 2.29 -3.87 -10.19
CA ASP A 89 2.95 -3.84 -11.50
C ASP A 89 2.61 -2.55 -12.25
N LYS A 90 1.39 -2.05 -12.09
CA LYS A 90 0.93 -0.86 -12.80
C LYS A 90 1.41 0.44 -12.17
N LEU A 91 1.48 0.50 -10.82
CA LEU A 91 1.61 1.77 -10.11
C LEU A 91 2.82 1.86 -9.17
N LYS A 92 3.66 0.84 -9.07
CA LYS A 92 4.87 0.94 -8.25
C LYS A 92 5.74 2.11 -8.71
N GLU A 93 6.45 2.70 -7.76
CA GLU A 93 7.30 3.85 -8.06
C GLU A 93 8.73 3.43 -8.34
N GLU A 94 9.60 4.42 -8.54
CA GLU A 94 10.99 4.19 -8.96
C GLU A 94 11.79 3.35 -7.97
N ASP A 95 11.40 3.37 -6.69
CA ASP A 95 12.03 2.57 -5.65
C ASP A 95 11.44 1.16 -5.53
N ASP A 96 10.58 0.77 -6.46
CA ASP A 96 9.87 -0.52 -6.49
C ASP A 96 8.90 -0.73 -5.33
N MET A 97 8.55 0.34 -4.62
CA MET A 97 7.52 0.32 -3.59
C MET A 97 6.18 0.79 -4.15
N LEU A 98 5.11 0.11 -3.77
CA LEU A 98 3.75 0.61 -4.06
C LEU A 98 3.34 1.53 -2.91
N TYR A 99 2.86 2.72 -3.25
CA TYR A 99 2.39 3.69 -2.26
C TYR A 99 0.89 3.83 -2.33
N ALA A 100 0.26 3.88 -1.16
CA ALA A 100 -1.18 4.08 -1.05
C ALA A 100 -1.49 5.06 0.09
N VAL A 101 -2.60 5.74 -0.06
CA VAL A 101 -3.16 6.62 0.98
C VAL A 101 -4.57 6.12 1.27
N TYR A 102 -4.90 5.93 2.55
CA TYR A 102 -6.30 5.70 2.89
C TYR A 102 -6.93 6.99 3.42
N SER A 103 -8.22 7.12 3.17
CA SER A 103 -9.01 8.24 3.66
C SER A 103 -10.38 7.73 4.07
N LYS A 104 -10.97 8.32 5.11
CA LYS A 104 -12.34 8.02 5.51
C LYS A 104 -13.36 8.70 4.61
N GLU A 105 -12.90 9.66 3.79
CA GLU A 105 -13.74 10.41 2.86
C GLU A 105 -13.12 10.36 1.47
N ASN A 106 -13.96 10.38 0.44
CA ASN A 106 -13.48 10.43 -0.94
C ASN A 106 -13.13 11.87 -1.32
N THR A 107 -12.02 12.39 -0.75
CA THR A 107 -11.59 13.78 -0.93
C THR A 107 -10.74 13.99 -2.16
N PHE A 108 -10.34 12.92 -2.84
CA PHE A 108 -9.46 12.98 -4.00
C PHE A 108 -10.18 12.71 -5.33
N GLY A 109 -11.46 12.34 -5.23
CA GLY A 109 -12.26 11.95 -6.38
C GLY A 109 -12.84 13.10 -7.18
#